data_84604b1f97318eedfcff1df45a967ad5
#
_entry.id   84604b1f97318eedfcff1df45a967ad5
#
_cell.length_a   1.000
_cell.length_b   1.000
_cell.length_c   1.000
_cell.angle_alpha   90.00
_cell.angle_beta   90.00
_cell.angle_gamma   90.00
#
_symmetry.space_group_name_H-M   'P 1'
#
loop_
_entity.id
_entity.type
_entity.pdbx_description
1 polymer ?
#
loop_
_entity_poly.entity_id
_entity_poly.type
_entity_poly.pdbx_seq_one_letter_code
_entity_poly.pdbx_strand_id
1 'polypeptide(L)'
;MKRFFVTFALTMLVSGLAFAEEDFCDFPNEIGVYTTETPTSEADAFTASTSGLVQVYLVISNPYNTNRMQPIVNMGGYELFLNFPGAWGIFGEVTTPPNTVNLSDAGFPEFFVTGTFPVNPTGFTTLASFSMANFAVQPGHMFMTPITAASIPDGIAITDADFDFELLQAYPITGDFAAPIFGFGLAVVDNEDVSWGGVKTLYQ
;
A
#
# COMPACT_ATOMS: atom_id res chain seq x y z
N MET A 1 8.87 -47.73 57.67
CA MET A 1 9.51 -46.72 56.79
C MET A 1 8.71 -46.65 55.49
N LYS A 2 7.85 -45.64 55.33
CA LYS A 2 7.03 -45.44 54.11
C LYS A 2 7.76 -44.43 53.28
N ARG A 3 8.18 -44.81 52.06
CA ARG A 3 8.78 -43.90 51.07
C ARG A 3 7.66 -43.22 50.28
N PHE A 4 7.52 -41.91 50.44
CA PHE A 4 6.67 -41.05 49.61
C PHE A 4 7.40 -40.77 48.32
N PHE A 5 6.84 -41.21 47.21
CA PHE A 5 7.24 -40.74 45.86
C PHE A 5 6.42 -39.50 45.56
N VAL A 6 7.09 -38.36 45.51
CA VAL A 6 6.49 -37.11 45.00
C VAL A 6 6.73 -37.12 43.51
N THR A 7 5.69 -37.37 42.75
CA THR A 7 5.68 -37.22 41.29
C THR A 7 5.52 -35.74 40.99
N PHE A 8 6.59 -35.09 40.57
CA PHE A 8 6.57 -33.71 40.09
C PHE A 8 6.06 -33.75 38.64
N ALA A 9 4.80 -33.44 38.45
CA ALA A 9 4.22 -33.24 37.12
C ALA A 9 4.72 -31.88 36.61
N LEU A 10 5.72 -31.89 35.74
CA LEU A 10 6.19 -30.74 35.00
C LEU A 10 5.15 -30.41 33.91
N THR A 11 4.22 -29.56 34.21
CA THR A 11 3.32 -28.98 33.23
C THR A 11 4.15 -27.99 32.39
N MET A 12 4.60 -28.44 31.25
CA MET A 12 5.10 -27.53 30.22
C MET A 12 3.92 -26.67 29.78
N LEU A 13 3.87 -25.45 30.28
CA LEU A 13 3.12 -24.37 29.65
C LEU A 13 3.83 -24.10 28.30
N VAL A 14 3.36 -24.71 27.24
CA VAL A 14 3.62 -24.23 25.91
C VAL A 14 2.82 -22.93 25.80
N SER A 15 3.43 -21.84 26.25
CA SER A 15 3.01 -20.52 25.82
C SER A 15 3.24 -20.50 24.30
N GLY A 16 2.16 -20.73 23.56
CA GLY A 16 2.14 -20.42 22.15
C GLY A 16 2.57 -18.97 22.02
N LEU A 17 3.77 -18.76 21.52
CA LEU A 17 4.12 -17.51 20.90
C LEU A 17 3.14 -17.38 19.74
N ALA A 18 2.00 -16.74 19.99
CA ALA A 18 1.27 -16.10 18.92
C ALA A 18 2.30 -15.13 18.34
N PHE A 19 2.92 -15.50 17.23
CA PHE A 19 3.52 -14.52 16.37
C PHE A 19 2.36 -13.59 16.07
N ALA A 20 2.46 -12.34 16.50
CA ALA A 20 1.56 -11.31 16.03
C ALA A 20 1.65 -11.43 14.51
N GLU A 21 0.54 -11.75 13.87
CA GLU A 21 0.37 -11.56 12.45
C GLU A 21 0.82 -10.11 12.23
N GLU A 22 1.84 -9.88 11.40
CA GLU A 22 2.26 -8.52 11.07
C GLU A 22 1.01 -7.86 10.53
N ASP A 23 0.47 -6.91 11.30
CA ASP A 23 -0.79 -6.28 10.95
C ASP A 23 -0.62 -5.58 9.60
N PHE A 24 -1.47 -5.90 8.68
CA PHE A 24 -1.52 -5.29 7.36
C PHE A 24 -1.62 -3.76 7.50
N CYS A 25 -0.68 -3.03 6.89
CA CYS A 25 -0.56 -1.56 6.97
C CYS A 25 -0.16 -1.02 8.36
N ASP A 26 0.80 -1.64 9.03
CA ASP A 26 1.26 -1.24 10.37
C ASP A 26 2.06 0.05 10.41
N PHE A 27 2.70 0.42 9.29
CA PHE A 27 3.54 1.60 9.26
C PHE A 27 2.74 2.84 8.82
N PRO A 28 3.10 4.02 9.33
CA PRO A 28 2.48 5.26 8.88
C PRO A 28 2.91 5.62 7.46
N ASN A 29 2.00 6.28 6.73
CA ASN A 29 2.24 6.84 5.40
C ASN A 29 2.56 5.78 4.32
N GLU A 30 2.06 4.57 4.46
CA GLU A 30 2.19 3.55 3.42
C GLU A 30 1.15 3.76 2.32
N ILE A 31 1.61 3.66 1.06
CA ILE A 31 0.76 3.82 -0.10
C ILE A 31 0.78 2.51 -0.90
N GLY A 32 -0.42 2.01 -1.22
CA GLY A 32 -0.63 0.82 -2.04
C GLY A 32 -1.69 1.03 -3.11
N VAL A 33 -1.82 0.05 -4.01
CA VAL A 33 -2.88 -0.03 -5.00
C VAL A 33 -3.70 -1.27 -4.73
N TYR A 34 -5.03 -1.11 -4.70
CA TYR A 34 -5.96 -2.15 -4.27
C TYR A 34 -7.19 -2.23 -5.16
N THR A 35 -7.90 -3.32 -5.09
CA THR A 35 -9.22 -3.50 -5.74
C THR A 35 -10.37 -2.92 -4.93
N THR A 36 -10.09 -2.39 -3.74
CA THR A 36 -11.05 -1.78 -2.81
C THR A 36 -10.50 -0.49 -2.20
N GLU A 37 -11.38 0.41 -1.78
CA GLU A 37 -11.00 1.66 -1.08
C GLU A 37 -10.57 1.43 0.39
N THR A 38 -11.00 0.31 0.96
CA THR A 38 -10.70 -0.07 2.34
C THR A 38 -10.11 -1.46 2.36
N PRO A 39 -8.82 -1.59 1.99
CA PRO A 39 -8.17 -2.89 1.95
C PRO A 39 -8.12 -3.52 3.35
N THR A 40 -8.30 -4.82 3.41
CA THR A 40 -8.30 -5.60 4.65
C THR A 40 -7.18 -6.63 4.70
N SER A 41 -6.53 -6.86 3.57
CA SER A 41 -5.46 -7.83 3.43
C SER A 41 -4.59 -7.52 2.20
N GLU A 42 -3.42 -8.10 2.14
CA GLU A 42 -2.54 -8.06 0.96
C GLU A 42 -3.22 -8.63 -0.29
N ALA A 43 -4.20 -9.54 -0.13
CA ALA A 43 -4.95 -10.10 -1.24
C ALA A 43 -5.71 -9.03 -2.05
N ASP A 44 -6.06 -7.90 -1.44
CA ASP A 44 -6.72 -6.79 -2.09
C ASP A 44 -5.80 -6.05 -3.10
N ALA A 45 -4.47 -6.24 -3.00
CA ALA A 45 -3.48 -5.73 -3.95
C ALA A 45 -3.28 -6.63 -5.19
N PHE A 46 -4.10 -7.66 -5.38
CA PHE A 46 -4.01 -8.58 -6.50
C PHE A 46 -5.37 -8.78 -7.17
N THR A 47 -5.34 -9.12 -8.44
CA THR A 47 -6.51 -9.60 -9.15
C THR A 47 -6.16 -10.81 -10.00
N ALA A 48 -6.98 -11.86 -9.92
CA ALA A 48 -6.85 -13.04 -10.77
C ALA A 48 -7.24 -12.75 -12.23
N SER A 49 -7.89 -11.61 -12.51
CA SER A 49 -8.30 -11.25 -13.87
C SER A 49 -7.08 -10.96 -14.73
N THR A 50 -6.93 -11.72 -15.82
CA THR A 50 -5.94 -11.46 -16.88
C THR A 50 -6.53 -10.65 -18.04
N SER A 51 -7.84 -10.40 -18.02
CA SER A 51 -8.54 -9.68 -19.08
C SER A 51 -9.72 -8.90 -18.51
N GLY A 52 -10.10 -7.83 -19.21
CA GLY A 52 -11.21 -6.97 -18.82
C GLY A 52 -10.74 -5.74 -18.01
N LEU A 53 -11.73 -4.97 -17.56
CA LEU A 53 -11.51 -3.78 -16.76
C LEU A 53 -11.50 -4.15 -15.28
N VAL A 54 -10.52 -3.64 -14.57
CA VAL A 54 -10.42 -3.74 -13.12
C VAL A 54 -10.40 -2.32 -12.56
N GLN A 55 -11.32 -2.03 -11.65
CA GLN A 55 -11.29 -0.78 -10.87
C GLN A 55 -10.23 -0.93 -9.78
N VAL A 56 -9.34 0.05 -9.70
CA VAL A 56 -8.29 0.08 -8.69
C VAL A 56 -8.26 1.43 -7.97
N TYR A 57 -7.78 1.39 -6.75
CA TYR A 57 -7.70 2.51 -5.84
C TYR A 57 -6.27 2.64 -5.34
N LEU A 58 -5.72 3.83 -5.49
CA LEU A 58 -4.49 4.24 -4.85
C LEU A 58 -4.85 4.71 -3.44
N VAL A 59 -4.36 4.04 -2.43
CA VAL A 59 -4.77 4.27 -1.03
C VAL A 59 -3.55 4.50 -0.16
N ILE A 60 -3.61 5.50 0.70
CA ILE A 60 -2.66 5.69 1.79
C ILE A 60 -3.25 5.14 3.08
N SER A 61 -2.45 4.39 3.84
CA SER A 61 -2.78 3.92 5.17
C SER A 61 -2.16 4.79 6.25
N ASN A 62 -2.90 5.00 7.33
CA ASN A 62 -2.46 5.67 8.54
C ASN A 62 -1.64 6.96 8.29
N PRO A 63 -2.18 7.96 7.54
CA PRO A 63 -1.48 9.20 7.30
C PRO A 63 -1.09 9.88 8.62
N TYR A 64 0.21 10.09 8.81
CA TYR A 64 0.76 10.51 10.08
C TYR A 64 1.87 11.54 9.90
N ASN A 65 1.80 12.64 10.65
CA ASN A 65 2.85 13.63 10.69
C ASN A 65 3.93 13.17 11.68
N THR A 66 5.01 12.60 11.15
CA THR A 66 6.11 12.05 11.94
C THR A 66 6.92 13.14 12.66
N ASN A 67 6.95 14.37 12.14
CA ASN A 67 7.63 15.50 12.75
C ASN A 67 6.86 16.05 13.96
N ARG A 68 5.53 15.95 13.91
CA ARG A 68 4.61 16.45 14.95
C ARG A 68 4.12 15.34 15.89
N MET A 69 4.39 14.07 15.53
CA MET A 69 3.95 12.90 16.28
C MET A 69 2.42 12.84 16.44
N GLN A 70 1.68 13.08 15.34
CA GLN A 70 0.22 13.07 15.34
C GLN A 70 -0.37 12.62 14.00
N PRO A 71 -1.60 12.06 14.00
CA PRO A 71 -2.30 11.77 12.75
C PRO A 71 -2.53 13.02 11.91
N ILE A 72 -2.46 12.88 10.59
CA ILE A 72 -2.87 13.92 9.65
C ILE A 72 -4.40 13.92 9.57
N VAL A 73 -5.00 15.10 9.68
CA VAL A 73 -6.45 15.29 9.55
C VAL A 73 -6.82 15.75 8.14
N ASN A 74 -6.02 16.65 7.58
CA ASN A 74 -6.17 17.13 6.22
C ASN A 74 -4.84 16.96 5.46
N MET A 75 -4.89 16.21 4.37
CA MET A 75 -3.74 16.12 3.46
C MET A 75 -3.73 17.33 2.52
N GLY A 76 -2.52 17.82 2.21
CA GLY A 76 -2.28 18.93 1.29
C GLY A 76 -1.88 18.50 -0.11
N GLY A 77 -1.54 17.24 -0.29
CA GLY A 77 -1.12 16.68 -1.57
C GLY A 77 -0.22 15.45 -1.43
N TYR A 78 0.18 14.93 -2.58
CA TYR A 78 1.10 13.79 -2.67
C TYR A 78 1.81 13.78 -4.02
N GLU A 79 2.99 13.15 -4.07
CA GLU A 79 3.75 12.93 -5.30
C GLU A 79 4.29 11.51 -5.38
N LEU A 80 4.03 10.85 -6.51
CA LEU A 80 4.52 9.51 -6.83
C LEU A 80 4.37 9.21 -8.32
N PHE A 81 5.05 8.17 -8.78
CA PHE A 81 4.93 7.63 -10.13
C PHE A 81 4.53 6.16 -10.07
N LEU A 82 3.50 5.77 -10.84
CA LEU A 82 3.10 4.38 -11.00
C LEU A 82 3.72 3.80 -12.28
N ASN A 83 4.59 2.83 -12.13
CA ASN A 83 5.25 2.17 -13.24
C ASN A 83 4.55 0.83 -13.56
N PHE A 84 4.13 0.68 -14.81
CA PHE A 84 3.50 -0.53 -15.35
C PHE A 84 4.35 -1.10 -16.46
N PRO A 85 5.29 -2.00 -16.19
CA PRO A 85 6.00 -2.67 -17.25
C PRO A 85 5.05 -3.60 -18.00
N GLY A 86 4.82 -3.33 -19.29
CA GLY A 86 3.96 -4.14 -20.15
C GLY A 86 2.86 -3.38 -20.87
N ALA A 87 1.93 -4.11 -21.48
CA ALA A 87 0.85 -3.55 -22.28
C ALA A 87 -0.40 -3.30 -21.43
N TRP A 88 -0.39 -2.22 -20.68
CA TRP A 88 -1.50 -1.79 -19.83
C TRP A 88 -2.18 -0.56 -20.41
N GLY A 89 -3.45 -0.41 -20.14
CA GLY A 89 -4.18 0.80 -20.47
C GLY A 89 -5.12 1.21 -19.37
N ILE A 90 -5.32 2.51 -19.27
CA ILE A 90 -6.33 3.12 -18.43
C ILE A 90 -7.54 3.42 -19.28
N PHE A 91 -8.71 3.18 -18.71
CA PHE A 91 -10.00 3.50 -19.29
C PHE A 91 -10.72 4.51 -18.39
N GLY A 92 -11.21 5.56 -19.03
CA GLY A 92 -11.90 6.64 -18.33
C GLY A 92 -10.94 7.64 -17.69
N GLU A 93 -11.48 8.39 -16.76
CA GLU A 93 -10.74 9.43 -16.05
C GLU A 93 -10.09 8.85 -14.79
N VAL A 94 -8.92 9.38 -14.47
CA VAL A 94 -8.33 9.20 -13.15
C VAL A 94 -9.00 10.20 -12.21
N THR A 95 -9.67 9.69 -11.20
CA THR A 95 -10.35 10.52 -10.20
C THR A 95 -9.43 10.71 -9.00
N THR A 96 -9.17 11.96 -8.63
CA THR A 96 -8.44 12.34 -7.41
C THR A 96 -9.42 12.92 -6.37
N PRO A 97 -9.02 13.13 -5.12
CA PRO A 97 -9.89 13.70 -4.10
C PRO A 97 -10.48 15.05 -4.53
N PRO A 98 -11.66 15.42 -4.05
CA PRO A 98 -12.28 16.71 -4.34
C PRO A 98 -11.34 17.87 -3.98
N ASN A 99 -11.39 18.95 -4.77
CA ASN A 99 -10.58 20.17 -4.59
C ASN A 99 -9.07 19.94 -4.75
N THR A 100 -8.67 18.90 -5.45
CA THR A 100 -7.26 18.65 -5.81
C THR A 100 -7.03 18.86 -7.30
N VAL A 101 -5.77 19.14 -7.65
CA VAL A 101 -5.30 19.27 -9.04
C VAL A 101 -4.00 18.49 -9.18
N ASN A 102 -3.90 17.66 -10.22
CA ASN A 102 -2.64 17.06 -10.60
C ASN A 102 -1.85 18.06 -11.45
N LEU A 103 -0.74 18.52 -10.94
CA LEU A 103 0.16 19.49 -11.58
C LEU A 103 1.24 18.83 -12.45
N SER A 104 1.28 17.51 -12.54
CA SER A 104 2.25 16.82 -13.39
C SER A 104 2.02 17.18 -14.86
N ASP A 105 3.06 17.65 -15.53
CA ASP A 105 3.05 17.95 -16.97
C ASP A 105 2.85 16.67 -17.81
N ALA A 106 3.31 15.53 -17.28
CA ALA A 106 3.15 14.23 -17.92
C ALA A 106 1.72 13.68 -17.77
N GLY A 107 0.98 14.15 -16.75
CA GLY A 107 -0.28 13.53 -16.35
C GLY A 107 -0.06 12.10 -15.86
N PHE A 108 -1.15 11.32 -15.76
CA PHE A 108 -1.05 9.92 -15.37
C PHE A 108 -0.04 9.16 -16.29
N PRO A 109 0.83 8.30 -15.76
CA PRO A 109 0.86 7.71 -14.41
C PRO A 109 1.68 8.49 -13.37
N GLU A 110 2.05 9.72 -13.65
CA GLU A 110 2.72 10.60 -12.71
C GLU A 110 1.70 11.44 -11.94
N PHE A 111 1.82 11.42 -10.63
CA PHE A 111 1.01 12.21 -9.72
C PHE A 111 1.88 13.24 -9.03
N PHE A 112 1.54 14.48 -9.23
CA PHE A 112 1.98 15.63 -8.45
C PHE A 112 0.72 16.40 -8.06
N VAL A 113 0.01 15.85 -7.09
CA VAL A 113 -1.31 16.33 -6.70
C VAL A 113 -1.20 17.31 -5.54
N THR A 114 -1.86 18.44 -5.68
CA THR A 114 -1.97 19.46 -4.63
C THR A 114 -3.43 19.83 -4.38
N GLY A 115 -3.73 20.27 -3.18
CA GLY A 115 -5.07 20.66 -2.73
C GLY A 115 -5.30 20.17 -1.30
N THR A 116 -6.39 20.59 -0.68
CA THR A 116 -6.70 20.17 0.69
C THR A 116 -7.89 19.23 0.68
N PHE A 117 -7.71 18.04 1.26
CA PHE A 117 -8.77 17.05 1.39
C PHE A 117 -8.65 16.30 2.73
N PRO A 118 -9.81 15.91 3.33
CA PRO A 118 -9.82 15.26 4.61
C PRO A 118 -9.29 13.83 4.51
N VAL A 119 -8.57 13.40 5.54
CA VAL A 119 -8.21 12.02 5.78
C VAL A 119 -9.43 11.25 6.29
N ASN A 120 -9.64 10.04 5.79
CA ASN A 120 -10.69 9.18 6.27
C ASN A 120 -10.33 8.66 7.68
N PRO A 121 -11.22 8.82 8.68
CA PRO A 121 -10.96 8.38 10.05
C PRO A 121 -10.82 6.86 10.22
N THR A 122 -11.12 6.07 9.18
CA THR A 122 -10.87 4.61 9.20
C THR A 122 -9.40 4.23 9.06
N GLY A 123 -8.50 5.20 8.81
CA GLY A 123 -7.10 4.98 8.58
C GLY A 123 -6.72 4.77 7.11
N PHE A 124 -7.69 4.55 6.22
CA PHE A 124 -7.46 4.41 4.78
C PHE A 124 -8.03 5.60 4.02
N THR A 125 -7.22 6.28 3.22
CA THR A 125 -7.63 7.42 2.42
C THR A 125 -7.33 7.17 0.95
N THR A 126 -8.35 7.21 0.11
CA THR A 126 -8.20 7.08 -1.34
C THR A 126 -7.55 8.34 -1.92
N LEU A 127 -6.39 8.18 -2.53
CA LEU A 127 -5.63 9.23 -3.21
C LEU A 127 -6.03 9.36 -4.68
N ALA A 128 -6.31 8.24 -5.33
CA ALA A 128 -6.83 8.21 -6.70
C ALA A 128 -7.62 6.93 -6.95
N SER A 129 -8.52 6.98 -7.94
CA SER A 129 -9.16 5.79 -8.47
C SER A 129 -9.20 5.82 -9.99
N PHE A 130 -9.05 4.67 -10.63
CA PHE A 130 -9.05 4.53 -12.09
C PHE A 130 -9.34 3.09 -12.50
N SER A 131 -9.83 2.93 -13.73
CA SER A 131 -10.03 1.60 -14.32
C SER A 131 -8.82 1.22 -15.18
N MET A 132 -8.34 0.00 -15.03
CA MET A 132 -7.22 -0.53 -15.79
C MET A 132 -7.64 -1.75 -16.61
N ALA A 133 -6.99 -1.94 -17.76
CA ALA A 133 -7.06 -3.16 -18.54
C ALA A 133 -5.69 -3.70 -18.87
N ASN A 134 -5.56 -5.01 -18.80
CA ASN A 134 -4.39 -5.74 -19.27
C ASN A 134 -4.64 -6.23 -20.68
N PHE A 135 -3.95 -5.68 -21.66
CA PHE A 135 -4.09 -6.05 -23.08
C PHE A 135 -3.21 -7.23 -23.48
N ALA A 136 -2.17 -7.50 -22.70
CA ALA A 136 -1.23 -8.59 -22.99
C ALA A 136 -1.79 -9.97 -22.60
N VAL A 137 -2.87 -10.01 -21.80
CA VAL A 137 -3.45 -11.25 -21.26
C VAL A 137 -2.38 -12.11 -20.54
N GLN A 138 -1.39 -11.45 -19.96
CA GLN A 138 -0.28 -12.05 -19.22
C GLN A 138 -0.28 -11.51 -17.81
N PRO A 139 0.20 -12.28 -16.83
CA PRO A 139 0.48 -11.76 -15.51
C PRO A 139 1.38 -10.52 -15.58
N GLY A 140 1.11 -9.54 -14.72
CA GLY A 140 1.88 -8.30 -14.70
C GLY A 140 1.88 -7.66 -13.33
N HIS A 141 2.81 -6.76 -13.13
CA HIS A 141 3.04 -6.08 -11.86
C HIS A 141 3.03 -4.58 -12.05
N MET A 142 2.61 -3.88 -11.01
CA MET A 142 2.73 -2.43 -10.90
C MET A 142 3.72 -2.11 -9.78
N PHE A 143 4.54 -1.12 -10.04
CA PHE A 143 5.52 -0.61 -9.09
C PHE A 143 5.22 0.85 -8.78
N MET A 144 5.69 1.30 -7.64
CA MET A 144 5.60 2.70 -7.25
C MET A 144 7.01 3.25 -7.07
N THR A 145 7.27 4.42 -7.63
CA THR A 145 8.57 5.09 -7.53
C THR A 145 8.39 6.59 -7.28
N PRO A 146 9.43 7.28 -6.83
CA PRO A 146 9.44 8.73 -6.84
C PRO A 146 9.24 9.30 -8.25
N ILE A 147 8.73 10.53 -8.36
CA ILE A 147 8.70 11.29 -9.61
C ILE A 147 10.12 11.78 -9.96
N THR A 148 10.34 12.19 -11.22
CA THR A 148 11.67 12.62 -11.68
C THR A 148 12.22 13.83 -10.92
N ALA A 149 11.35 14.75 -10.50
CA ALA A 149 11.71 15.94 -9.74
C ALA A 149 11.09 15.91 -8.34
N ALA A 150 11.31 14.81 -7.64
CA ALA A 150 10.71 14.57 -6.32
C ALA A 150 11.10 15.65 -5.30
N SER A 151 10.13 16.08 -4.51
CA SER A 151 10.33 17.04 -3.41
C SER A 151 11.18 16.46 -2.29
N ILE A 152 11.13 15.14 -2.12
CA ILE A 152 12.02 14.37 -1.25
C ILE A 152 12.97 13.57 -2.15
N PRO A 153 14.30 13.79 -2.09
CA PRO A 153 15.24 13.03 -2.90
C PRO A 153 15.07 11.52 -2.73
N ASP A 154 14.89 10.82 -3.84
CA ASP A 154 14.69 9.37 -3.91
C ASP A 154 13.50 8.86 -3.07
N GLY A 155 12.50 9.72 -2.80
CA GLY A 155 11.35 9.43 -1.95
C GLY A 155 10.01 9.82 -2.56
N ILE A 156 8.96 9.21 -2.04
CA ILE A 156 7.57 9.61 -2.25
C ILE A 156 7.21 10.61 -1.16
N ALA A 157 6.49 11.68 -1.51
CA ALA A 157 6.09 12.67 -0.53
C ALA A 157 4.57 12.80 -0.40
N ILE A 158 4.16 13.14 0.80
CA ILE A 158 2.84 13.64 1.14
C ILE A 158 2.99 14.96 1.90
N THR A 159 1.92 15.73 2.00
CA THR A 159 1.94 16.97 2.78
C THR A 159 0.78 17.03 3.76
N ASP A 160 1.04 17.62 4.93
CA ASP A 160 0.06 17.91 5.96
C ASP A 160 -0.45 19.35 5.79
N ALA A 161 -1.71 19.51 5.38
CA ALA A 161 -2.31 20.82 5.12
C ALA A 161 -2.53 21.64 6.39
N ASP A 162 -2.68 21.01 7.53
CA ASP A 162 -2.93 21.70 8.81
C ASP A 162 -1.64 22.34 9.37
N PHE A 163 -0.48 22.03 8.80
CA PHE A 163 0.83 22.56 9.18
C PHE A 163 1.60 23.14 7.98
N ASP A 164 1.02 24.13 7.32
CA ASP A 164 1.63 24.86 6.22
C ASP A 164 2.15 23.95 5.08
N PHE A 165 1.43 22.87 4.79
CA PHE A 165 1.82 21.85 3.80
C PHE A 165 3.19 21.22 4.12
N GLU A 166 3.43 20.95 5.40
CA GLU A 166 4.66 20.29 5.86
C GLU A 166 4.90 18.99 5.07
N LEU A 167 6.10 18.89 4.49
CA LEU A 167 6.50 17.78 3.63
C LEU A 167 6.91 16.57 4.47
N LEU A 168 6.35 15.41 4.16
CA LEU A 168 6.54 14.17 4.90
C LEU A 168 6.85 13.02 3.94
N GLN A 169 7.71 12.10 4.38
CA GLN A 169 8.04 10.89 3.64
C GLN A 169 6.87 9.92 3.67
N ALA A 170 6.55 9.36 2.49
CA ALA A 170 5.68 8.20 2.34
C ALA A 170 6.44 7.03 1.70
N TYR A 171 5.87 5.83 1.81
CA TYR A 171 6.51 4.60 1.38
C TYR A 171 5.54 3.74 0.58
N PRO A 172 6.02 2.94 -0.39
CA PRO A 172 5.18 1.88 -0.94
C PRO A 172 4.84 0.87 0.16
N ILE A 173 3.65 0.26 0.10
CA ILE A 173 3.19 -0.74 1.08
C ILE A 173 4.18 -1.91 1.27
N THR A 174 5.01 -2.17 0.31
CA THR A 174 6.06 -3.19 0.38
C THR A 174 7.33 -2.71 1.09
N GLY A 175 7.42 -1.41 1.44
CA GLY A 175 8.63 -0.79 1.98
C GLY A 175 9.80 -0.73 1.00
N ASP A 176 9.64 -1.20 -0.24
CA ASP A 176 10.71 -1.30 -1.25
C ASP A 176 10.17 -0.86 -2.63
N PHE A 177 10.81 0.13 -3.24
CA PHE A 177 10.48 0.61 -4.59
C PHE A 177 10.74 -0.43 -5.69
N ALA A 178 11.56 -1.43 -5.44
CA ALA A 178 11.82 -2.53 -6.35
C ALA A 178 10.78 -3.67 -6.25
N ALA A 179 9.96 -3.66 -5.20
CA ALA A 179 8.90 -4.65 -5.02
C ALA A 179 7.58 -4.18 -5.66
N PRO A 180 6.80 -5.09 -6.26
CA PRO A 180 5.51 -4.74 -6.85
C PRO A 180 4.48 -4.40 -5.76
N ILE A 181 3.68 -3.36 -6.01
CA ILE A 181 2.59 -2.93 -5.13
C ILE A 181 1.21 -3.43 -5.58
N PHE A 182 1.11 -3.96 -6.79
CA PHE A 182 -0.12 -4.53 -7.33
C PHE A 182 0.20 -5.59 -8.39
N GLY A 183 -0.62 -6.63 -8.45
CA GLY A 183 -0.49 -7.73 -9.39
C GLY A 183 -1.76 -8.04 -10.18
N PHE A 184 -1.60 -8.33 -11.46
CA PHE A 184 -2.67 -8.76 -12.36
C PHE A 184 -2.46 -10.19 -12.83
N GLY A 185 -3.55 -10.95 -12.96
CA GLY A 185 -3.50 -12.33 -13.45
C GLY A 185 -2.72 -13.26 -12.53
N LEU A 186 -2.41 -12.79 -11.32
CA LEU A 186 -1.84 -13.60 -10.28
C LEU A 186 -3.01 -14.21 -9.51
N ALA A 187 -3.08 -15.53 -9.48
CA ALA A 187 -3.94 -16.18 -8.51
C ALA A 187 -3.43 -15.81 -7.12
N VAL A 188 -4.30 -15.29 -6.27
CA VAL A 188 -4.05 -15.35 -4.83
C VAL A 188 -3.93 -16.84 -4.53
N VAL A 189 -2.72 -17.32 -4.35
CA VAL A 189 -2.52 -18.66 -3.84
C VAL A 189 -2.89 -18.53 -2.38
N ASP A 190 -4.09 -19.00 -2.08
CA ASP A 190 -4.63 -19.09 -0.71
C ASP A 190 -3.79 -20.15 0.04
N ASN A 191 -2.57 -19.76 0.34
CA ASN A 191 -1.61 -20.55 1.09
C ASN A 191 -1.37 -19.76 2.37
N GLU A 192 -1.85 -20.29 3.47
CA GLU A 192 -1.69 -19.75 4.82
C GLU A 192 -0.23 -19.39 5.22
N ASP A 193 0.73 -19.60 4.32
CA ASP A 193 2.16 -19.42 4.54
C ASP A 193 2.84 -18.40 3.59
N VAL A 194 2.10 -17.69 2.74
CA VAL A 194 2.72 -16.71 1.81
C VAL A 194 2.52 -15.29 2.34
N SER A 195 3.30 -14.94 3.34
CA SER A 195 3.58 -13.55 3.66
C SER A 195 4.32 -12.88 2.47
N TRP A 196 4.27 -11.55 2.33
CA TRP A 196 5.08 -10.81 1.35
C TRP A 196 6.56 -11.23 1.36
N GLY A 197 7.09 -11.72 2.49
CA GLY A 197 8.38 -12.39 2.57
C GLY A 197 8.47 -13.64 1.70
N GLY A 198 7.38 -14.40 1.53
CA GLY A 198 7.32 -15.56 0.64
C GLY A 198 7.27 -15.17 -0.84
N VAL A 199 6.61 -14.06 -1.19
CA VAL A 199 6.60 -13.53 -2.56
C VAL A 199 8.00 -13.08 -2.97
N LYS A 200 8.79 -12.48 -2.08
CA LYS A 200 10.19 -12.12 -2.34
C LYS A 200 11.06 -13.31 -2.74
N THR A 201 10.79 -14.52 -2.25
CA THR A 201 11.57 -15.72 -2.60
C THR A 201 11.24 -16.29 -3.97
N LEU A 202 10.13 -15.92 -4.58
CA LEU A 202 9.77 -16.36 -5.94
C LEU A 202 10.48 -15.55 -7.03
N TYR A 203 11.16 -14.45 -6.67
CA TYR A 203 11.82 -13.52 -7.60
C TYR A 203 13.36 -13.48 -7.41
N GLN A 204 13.94 -14.39 -6.63
CA GLN A 204 15.38 -14.67 -6.54
C GLN A 204 15.75 -15.88 -7.39
#